data_9895bbb519ec12a75862cbe9ae5d04f8
#
_entry.id   9895bbb519ec12a75862cbe9ae5d04f8
#
_cell.length_a   1.000
_cell.length_b   1.000
_cell.length_c   1.000
_cell.angle_alpha   90.00
_cell.angle_beta   90.00
_cell.angle_gamma   90.00
#
_symmetry.space_group_name_H-M   'P 1'
#
loop_
_entity.id
_entity.type
_entity.pdbx_description
1 polymer ?
#
loop_
_entity_poly.entity_id
_entity_poly.type
_entity_poly.pdbx_seq_one_letter_code
_entity_poly.pdbx_strand_id
1 'polypeptide(L)'
;VQNNISFNAKKGVTRGIHAEPWDKYISIATGEIFGAWVDLRPGESFGQVYTTRLDPSKAIYVPRGVGNSFQALEDGTAYTYLVNAHWSLEQKKTYTFVNLADPELNIPWPIPLEESERSEADLHHPMLKDAKPMAPRRTMVTGCNGQLGHAIRDYVETHGLQGFEFNDIDTFDFSDPTQYDQFDWSLYGTIINAGAYTAVDKAETDEGRP
;
A
#
# COMPACT_ATOMS: atom_id res chain seq x y z
N VAL A 1 -10.76 -6.07 -7.05
CA VAL A 1 -11.26 -5.23 -5.94
C VAL A 1 -12.08 -6.12 -5.01
N GLN A 2 -11.79 -6.06 -3.73
CA GLN A 2 -12.54 -6.76 -2.69
C GLN A 2 -13.21 -5.72 -1.78
N ASN A 3 -14.47 -5.94 -1.44
CA ASN A 3 -15.19 -5.16 -0.44
C ASN A 3 -15.24 -5.94 0.88
N ASN A 4 -14.95 -5.25 1.98
CA ASN A 4 -14.95 -5.80 3.31
C ASN A 4 -15.82 -4.94 4.23
N ILE A 5 -16.51 -5.59 5.16
CA ILE A 5 -17.32 -4.93 6.19
C ILE A 5 -16.90 -5.48 7.55
N SER A 6 -16.56 -4.57 8.46
CA SER A 6 -16.35 -4.88 9.88
C SER A 6 -17.51 -4.27 10.67
N PHE A 7 -18.37 -5.13 11.22
CA PHE A 7 -19.46 -4.68 12.09
C PHE A 7 -18.99 -4.70 13.55
N ASN A 8 -19.13 -3.56 14.21
CA ASN A 8 -18.69 -3.32 15.58
C ASN A 8 -19.94 -3.07 16.44
N ALA A 9 -20.39 -4.10 17.15
CA ALA A 9 -21.64 -4.06 17.91
C ALA A 9 -21.63 -3.04 19.04
N LYS A 10 -20.42 -2.78 19.60
CA LYS A 10 -20.26 -1.89 20.75
C LYS A 10 -19.33 -0.74 20.45
N LYS A 11 -19.65 0.41 21.00
CA LYS A 11 -18.73 1.52 21.18
C LYS A 11 -17.47 1.07 21.91
N GLY A 12 -16.30 1.63 21.53
CA GLY A 12 -15.01 1.30 22.13
C GLY A 12 -14.27 0.14 21.44
N VAL A 13 -14.88 -0.57 20.48
CA VAL A 13 -14.14 -1.54 19.66
C VAL A 13 -13.03 -0.82 18.92
N THR A 14 -11.78 -1.23 19.18
CA THR A 14 -10.59 -0.61 18.60
C THR A 14 -9.76 -1.66 17.87
N ARG A 15 -9.33 -1.37 16.64
CA ARG A 15 -8.57 -2.29 15.77
C ARG A 15 -7.40 -1.56 15.12
N GLY A 16 -6.28 -2.24 14.91
CA GLY A 16 -5.08 -1.73 14.22
C GLY A 16 -3.81 -1.93 15.04
N ILE A 17 -2.75 -1.29 14.70
CA ILE A 17 -2.45 -0.53 13.48
C ILE A 17 -1.92 -1.51 12.45
N HIS A 18 -2.57 -1.59 11.29
CA HIS A 18 -2.22 -2.56 10.26
C HIS A 18 -1.87 -1.84 8.95
N ALA A 19 -0.62 -1.88 8.51
CA ALA A 19 -0.24 -1.51 7.16
C ALA A 19 -0.25 -2.76 6.28
N GLU A 20 -1.04 -2.71 5.23
CA GLU A 20 -1.26 -3.82 4.32
C GLU A 20 -0.66 -3.53 2.94
N PRO A 21 -0.35 -4.56 2.13
CA PRO A 21 0.35 -4.39 0.85
C PRO A 21 -0.56 -3.90 -0.29
N TRP A 22 -1.65 -3.20 0.02
CA TRP A 22 -2.63 -2.63 -0.92
C TRP A 22 -3.18 -1.31 -0.44
N ASP A 23 -3.85 -0.63 -1.36
CA ASP A 23 -4.57 0.60 -1.07
C ASP A 23 -5.95 0.28 -0.54
N LYS A 24 -6.47 1.15 0.33
CA LYS A 24 -7.82 1.07 0.89
C LYS A 24 -8.61 2.33 0.60
N TYR A 25 -9.87 2.15 0.25
CA TYR A 25 -10.86 3.21 0.27
C TYR A 25 -11.86 2.91 1.38
N ILE A 26 -11.81 3.70 2.43
CA ILE A 26 -12.53 3.46 3.69
C ILE A 26 -13.72 4.39 3.76
N SER A 27 -14.87 3.84 4.15
CA SER A 27 -16.10 4.59 4.43
C SER A 27 -16.85 3.97 5.61
N ILE A 28 -17.79 4.73 6.16
CA ILE A 28 -18.63 4.29 7.28
C ILE A 28 -20.06 4.10 6.76
N ALA A 29 -20.61 2.92 6.90
CA ALA A 29 -21.99 2.66 6.50
C ALA A 29 -23.00 3.09 7.57
N THR A 30 -22.66 2.90 8.85
CA THR A 30 -23.45 3.36 10.00
C THR A 30 -22.52 3.70 11.17
N GLY A 31 -22.91 4.65 12.00
CA GLY A 31 -22.17 5.06 13.19
C GLY A 31 -21.03 6.04 12.88
N GLU A 32 -20.13 6.19 13.83
CA GLU A 32 -18.98 7.07 13.77
C GLU A 32 -17.72 6.35 14.27
N ILE A 33 -16.58 6.66 13.68
CA ILE A 33 -15.27 6.23 14.19
C ILE A 33 -14.35 7.42 14.45
N PHE A 34 -13.41 7.24 15.37
CA PHE A 34 -12.15 7.94 15.39
C PHE A 34 -11.13 7.08 14.65
N GLY A 35 -10.62 7.58 13.54
CA GLY A 35 -9.59 6.92 12.76
C GLY A 35 -8.20 7.50 13.05
N ALA A 36 -7.19 6.64 13.08
CA ALA A 36 -5.79 7.02 13.16
C ALA A 36 -4.98 6.27 12.09
N TRP A 37 -4.25 7.02 11.29
CA TRP A 37 -3.41 6.49 10.22
C TRP A 37 -1.98 6.88 10.49
N VAL A 38 -1.08 5.90 10.36
CA VAL A 38 0.35 6.05 10.66
C VAL A 38 1.14 5.76 9.41
N ASP A 39 1.99 6.68 8.98
CA ASP A 39 2.87 6.41 7.84
C ASP A 39 3.96 5.41 8.24
N LEU A 40 3.89 4.21 7.69
CA LEU A 40 4.87 3.14 7.91
C LEU A 40 5.73 2.86 6.67
N ARG A 41 5.74 3.80 5.71
CA ARG A 41 6.64 3.76 4.55
C ARG A 41 8.02 4.28 4.95
N PRO A 42 9.11 3.78 4.34
CA PRO A 42 10.44 4.32 4.61
C PRO A 42 10.55 5.78 4.18
N GLY A 43 11.21 6.62 4.97
CA GLY A 43 11.44 8.04 4.69
C GLY A 43 11.20 8.92 5.90
N GLU A 44 11.25 10.24 5.70
CA GLU A 44 11.12 11.25 6.77
C GLU A 44 9.75 11.28 7.46
N SER A 45 8.72 10.76 6.77
CA SER A 45 7.35 10.69 7.31
C SER A 45 7.07 9.43 8.13
N PHE A 46 8.04 8.49 8.26
CA PHE A 46 7.86 7.27 9.05
C PHE A 46 7.44 7.59 10.48
N GLY A 47 6.32 7.01 10.91
CA GLY A 47 5.73 7.25 12.22
C GLY A 47 4.83 8.50 12.33
N GLN A 48 4.72 9.32 11.28
CA GLN A 48 3.77 10.44 11.30
C GLN A 48 2.33 9.94 11.40
N VAL A 49 1.53 10.62 12.22
CA VAL A 49 0.16 10.24 12.53
C VAL A 49 -0.81 11.27 11.97
N TYR A 50 -1.85 10.80 11.27
CA TYR A 50 -3.02 11.59 10.92
C TYR A 50 -4.25 11.03 11.60
N THR A 51 -5.07 11.86 12.23
CA THR A 51 -6.30 11.45 12.89
C THR A 51 -7.49 12.27 12.43
N THR A 52 -8.64 11.64 12.31
CA THR A 52 -9.92 12.33 12.06
C THR A 52 -11.11 11.45 12.44
N ARG A 53 -12.28 12.06 12.57
CA ARG A 53 -13.55 11.35 12.72
C ARG A 53 -14.18 11.13 11.36
N LEU A 54 -14.63 9.90 11.13
CA LEU A 54 -15.40 9.52 9.95
C LEU A 54 -16.80 9.06 10.38
N ASP A 55 -17.77 9.55 9.64
CA ASP A 55 -19.18 9.20 9.67
C ASP A 55 -19.65 8.86 8.23
N PRO A 56 -20.93 8.50 7.97
CA PRO A 56 -21.38 8.15 6.63
C PRO A 56 -21.23 9.25 5.55
N SER A 57 -20.96 10.50 5.94
CA SER A 57 -20.74 11.60 4.99
C SER A 57 -19.32 11.70 4.45
N LYS A 58 -18.39 10.88 4.96
CA LYS A 58 -16.95 10.98 4.70
C LYS A 58 -16.35 9.65 4.29
N ALA A 59 -15.31 9.73 3.47
CA ALA A 59 -14.46 8.60 3.12
C ALA A 59 -13.00 9.03 3.09
N ILE A 60 -12.09 8.07 3.24
CA ILE A 60 -10.65 8.32 3.18
C ILE A 60 -9.96 7.28 2.30
N TYR A 61 -9.03 7.73 1.48
CA TYR A 61 -8.11 6.87 0.75
C TYR A 61 -6.84 6.68 1.56
N VAL A 62 -6.47 5.44 1.77
CA VAL A 62 -5.27 5.03 2.53
C VAL A 62 -4.35 4.25 1.59
N PRO A 63 -3.22 4.82 1.20
CA PRO A 63 -2.28 4.14 0.31
C PRO A 63 -1.56 2.99 1.03
N ARG A 64 -1.06 2.03 0.26
CA ARG A 64 -0.16 0.98 0.74
C ARG A 64 0.91 1.54 1.65
N GLY A 65 1.19 0.82 2.75
CA GLY A 65 2.23 1.17 3.71
C GLY A 65 1.82 2.22 4.74
N VAL A 66 0.62 2.79 4.62
CA VAL A 66 0.03 3.58 5.70
C VAL A 66 -0.76 2.64 6.61
N GLY A 67 -0.35 2.57 7.86
CA GLY A 67 -1.02 1.80 8.91
C GLY A 67 -2.39 2.37 9.22
N ASN A 68 -3.39 1.51 9.23
CA ASN A 68 -4.77 1.87 9.47
C ASN A 68 -5.23 1.37 10.83
N SER A 69 -5.90 2.24 11.58
CA SER A 69 -6.55 1.90 12.84
C SER A 69 -7.82 2.73 13.04
N PHE A 70 -8.73 2.22 13.85
CA PHE A 70 -9.94 2.93 14.23
C PHE A 70 -10.44 2.55 15.60
N GLN A 71 -11.23 3.44 16.20
CA GLN A 71 -12.02 3.21 17.42
C GLN A 71 -13.48 3.56 17.12
N ALA A 72 -14.40 2.62 17.30
CA ALA A 72 -15.83 2.84 17.15
C ALA A 72 -16.34 3.79 18.27
N LEU A 73 -16.99 4.88 17.87
CA LEU A 73 -17.53 5.89 18.80
C LEU A 73 -19.00 5.71 19.12
N GLU A 74 -19.69 4.81 18.38
CA GLU A 74 -21.10 4.47 18.55
C GLU A 74 -21.30 2.95 18.50
N ASP A 75 -22.38 2.48 19.14
CA ASP A 75 -22.83 1.10 19.00
C ASP A 75 -23.34 0.85 17.57
N GLY A 76 -23.14 -0.38 17.06
CA GLY A 76 -23.59 -0.75 15.73
C GLY A 76 -22.82 -0.08 14.57
N THR A 77 -21.59 0.39 14.83
CA THR A 77 -20.75 0.99 13.80
C THR A 77 -20.34 -0.04 12.75
N ALA A 78 -20.66 0.24 11.47
CA ALA A 78 -20.27 -0.56 10.32
C ALA A 78 -19.18 0.14 9.52
N TYR A 79 -17.96 -0.34 9.67
CA TYR A 79 -16.75 0.11 8.98
C TYR A 79 -16.59 -0.69 7.70
N THR A 80 -16.54 -0.01 6.55
CA THR A 80 -16.40 -0.64 5.24
C THR A 80 -15.13 -0.19 4.55
N TYR A 81 -14.53 -1.07 3.75
CA TYR A 81 -13.37 -0.71 2.96
C TYR A 81 -13.25 -1.56 1.70
N LEU A 82 -12.93 -0.87 0.60
CA LEU A 82 -12.53 -1.47 -0.67
C LEU A 82 -11.02 -1.58 -0.70
N VAL A 83 -10.52 -2.69 -1.24
CA VAL A 83 -9.08 -2.91 -1.47
C VAL A 83 -8.83 -3.31 -2.93
N ASN A 84 -7.68 -2.94 -3.46
CA ASN A 84 -7.28 -3.24 -4.84
C ASN A 84 -6.57 -4.59 -5.00
N ALA A 85 -6.62 -5.45 -3.97
CA ALA A 85 -6.09 -6.80 -4.00
C ALA A 85 -7.05 -7.78 -3.27
N HIS A 86 -6.80 -9.08 -3.39
CA HIS A 86 -7.51 -10.10 -2.62
C HIS A 86 -6.69 -10.52 -1.41
N TRP A 87 -7.34 -10.65 -0.26
CA TRP A 87 -6.70 -11.13 0.94
C TRP A 87 -6.25 -12.60 0.81
N SER A 88 -5.06 -12.91 1.31
CA SER A 88 -4.57 -14.27 1.49
C SER A 88 -3.68 -14.40 2.73
N LEU A 89 -3.51 -15.61 3.23
CA LEU A 89 -2.61 -15.87 4.37
C LEU A 89 -1.14 -15.54 4.03
N GLU A 90 -0.74 -15.74 2.78
CA GLU A 90 0.62 -15.40 2.33
C GLU A 90 0.84 -13.88 2.38
N GLN A 91 -0.12 -13.11 1.88
CA GLN A 91 -0.03 -11.65 1.93
C GLN A 91 -0.04 -11.12 3.36
N LYS A 92 -0.75 -11.78 4.30
CA LYS A 92 -0.72 -11.37 5.70
C LYS A 92 0.68 -11.39 6.31
N LYS A 93 1.58 -12.26 5.83
CA LYS A 93 2.98 -12.31 6.28
C LYS A 93 3.79 -11.07 5.89
N THR A 94 3.31 -10.30 4.92
CA THR A 94 3.96 -9.07 4.44
C THR A 94 3.45 -7.80 5.11
N TYR A 95 2.49 -7.92 6.04
CA TYR A 95 1.95 -6.77 6.76
C TYR A 95 2.98 -6.18 7.71
N THR A 96 2.88 -4.87 7.90
CA THR A 96 3.53 -4.20 9.01
C THR A 96 2.49 -3.88 10.06
N PHE A 97 2.80 -4.23 11.30
CA PHE A 97 1.94 -3.99 12.45
C PHE A 97 2.63 -3.06 13.43
N VAL A 98 1.86 -2.20 14.10
CA VAL A 98 2.33 -1.37 15.20
C VAL A 98 1.30 -1.39 16.33
N ASN A 99 1.76 -1.33 17.57
CA ASN A 99 0.91 -1.35 18.74
C ASN A 99 0.09 -0.07 18.86
N LEU A 100 -1.22 -0.21 19.12
CA LEU A 100 -2.15 0.92 19.32
C LEU A 100 -1.75 1.83 20.51
N ALA A 101 -1.07 1.26 21.51
CA ALA A 101 -0.65 1.94 22.72
C ALA A 101 0.80 2.48 22.65
N ASP A 102 1.40 2.52 21.45
CA ASP A 102 2.76 3.03 21.29
C ASP A 102 2.83 4.52 21.69
N PRO A 103 3.64 4.86 22.71
CA PRO A 103 3.73 6.23 23.19
C PRO A 103 4.38 7.20 22.19
N GLU A 104 5.22 6.70 21.25
CA GLU A 104 5.84 7.54 20.22
C GLU A 104 4.82 8.08 19.24
N LEU A 105 3.72 7.34 19.00
CA LEU A 105 2.64 7.76 18.11
C LEU A 105 1.73 8.84 18.72
N ASN A 106 1.65 8.88 20.05
CA ASN A 106 0.84 9.84 20.80
C ASN A 106 -0.58 10.03 20.23
N ILE A 107 -1.26 8.92 19.88
CA ILE A 107 -2.61 8.96 19.30
C ILE A 107 -3.62 9.32 20.40
N PRO A 108 -4.40 10.40 20.23
CA PRO A 108 -5.34 10.89 21.25
C PRO A 108 -6.66 10.09 21.19
N TRP A 109 -6.63 8.82 21.58
CA TRP A 109 -7.81 7.95 21.57
C TRP A 109 -8.93 8.55 22.42
N PRO A 110 -10.16 8.76 21.85
CA PRO A 110 -11.29 9.32 22.59
C PRO A 110 -11.75 8.48 23.77
N ILE A 111 -11.61 7.16 23.66
CA ILE A 111 -11.87 6.21 24.74
C ILE A 111 -10.51 5.62 25.13
N PRO A 112 -10.13 5.65 26.43
CA PRO A 112 -8.88 5.06 26.88
C PRO A 112 -8.73 3.62 26.40
N LEU A 113 -7.52 3.26 25.94
CA LEU A 113 -7.30 1.92 25.37
C LEU A 113 -7.55 0.79 26.38
N GLU A 114 -7.34 1.04 27.66
CA GLU A 114 -7.64 0.10 28.75
C GLU A 114 -9.14 -0.17 28.91
N GLU A 115 -10.00 0.74 28.45
CA GLU A 115 -11.46 0.61 28.44
C GLU A 115 -11.99 0.12 27.09
N SER A 116 -11.11 -0.01 26.08
CA SER A 116 -11.48 -0.38 24.73
C SER A 116 -11.44 -1.89 24.50
N GLU A 117 -12.32 -2.39 23.64
CA GLU A 117 -12.28 -3.79 23.17
C GLU A 117 -11.25 -3.92 22.03
N ARG A 118 -10.16 -4.62 22.29
CA ARG A 118 -9.09 -4.91 21.31
C ARG A 118 -8.98 -6.41 21.09
N SER A 119 -8.52 -6.81 19.89
CA SER A 119 -8.19 -8.21 19.66
C SER A 119 -6.91 -8.61 20.39
N GLU A 120 -6.76 -9.88 20.70
CA GLU A 120 -5.55 -10.42 21.33
C GLU A 120 -4.30 -10.13 20.47
N ALA A 121 -4.44 -10.17 19.13
CA ALA A 121 -3.35 -9.82 18.23
C ALA A 121 -2.96 -8.33 18.33
N ASP A 122 -3.95 -7.43 18.38
CA ASP A 122 -3.70 -5.97 18.45
C ASP A 122 -3.03 -5.56 19.76
N LEU A 123 -3.20 -6.36 20.84
CA LEU A 123 -2.51 -6.13 22.12
C LEU A 123 -1.01 -6.40 22.05
N HIS A 124 -0.56 -7.28 21.14
CA HIS A 124 0.79 -7.81 21.08
C HIS A 124 1.59 -7.39 19.86
N HIS A 125 1.11 -6.40 19.10
CA HIS A 125 1.86 -5.84 17.98
C HIS A 125 3.15 -5.15 18.46
N PRO A 126 4.21 -5.13 17.63
CA PRO A 126 5.47 -4.46 17.97
C PRO A 126 5.30 -2.95 18.15
N MET A 127 6.21 -2.32 18.89
CA MET A 127 6.29 -0.86 18.94
C MET A 127 6.86 -0.29 17.64
N LEU A 128 6.66 0.99 17.38
CA LEU A 128 7.09 1.67 16.15
C LEU A 128 8.58 1.47 15.86
N LYS A 129 9.42 1.58 16.89
CA LYS A 129 10.88 1.40 16.80
C LYS A 129 11.31 0.02 16.31
N ASP A 130 10.45 -1.01 16.51
CA ASP A 130 10.70 -2.39 16.11
C ASP A 130 9.91 -2.77 14.83
N ALA A 131 9.09 -1.85 14.32
CA ALA A 131 8.29 -2.07 13.14
C ALA A 131 9.14 -2.06 11.86
N LYS A 132 8.91 -3.02 10.97
CA LYS A 132 9.58 -3.06 9.67
C LYS A 132 8.84 -2.15 8.68
N PRO A 133 9.49 -1.09 8.14
CA PRO A 133 8.85 -0.23 7.15
C PRO A 133 8.39 -0.99 5.92
N MET A 134 7.20 -0.62 5.40
CA MET A 134 6.65 -1.20 4.18
C MET A 134 7.04 -0.34 2.97
N ALA A 135 7.95 -0.83 2.14
CA ALA A 135 8.36 -0.12 0.93
C ALA A 135 7.16 0.10 -0.02
N PRO A 136 7.08 1.28 -0.69
CA PRO A 136 6.10 1.54 -1.73
C PRO A 136 6.33 0.58 -2.91
N ARG A 137 5.29 0.43 -3.76
CA ARG A 137 5.46 -0.30 -5.02
C ARG A 137 6.40 0.46 -5.95
N ARG A 138 7.19 -0.31 -6.71
CA ARG A 138 8.13 0.23 -7.69
C ARG A 138 7.44 0.54 -9.02
N THR A 139 8.06 1.36 -9.82
CA THR A 139 7.76 1.56 -11.23
C THR A 139 8.87 0.89 -12.05
N MET A 140 8.51 -0.10 -12.87
CA MET A 140 9.44 -0.70 -13.84
C MET A 140 9.39 0.09 -15.14
N VAL A 141 10.55 0.41 -15.70
CA VAL A 141 10.69 1.00 -17.02
C VAL A 141 11.45 0.01 -17.90
N THR A 142 10.81 -0.49 -18.97
CA THR A 142 11.46 -1.36 -19.96
C THR A 142 11.90 -0.55 -21.17
N GLY A 143 12.94 -1.00 -21.90
CA GLY A 143 13.51 -0.25 -23.01
C GLY A 143 14.21 1.04 -22.58
N CYS A 144 14.88 0.96 -21.43
CA CYS A 144 15.48 2.14 -20.77
C CYS A 144 16.65 2.77 -21.53
N ASN A 145 17.25 2.06 -22.49
CA ASN A 145 18.34 2.57 -23.34
C ASN A 145 17.83 3.26 -24.64
N GLY A 146 16.50 3.22 -24.87
CA GLY A 146 15.86 3.98 -25.94
C GLY A 146 15.68 5.47 -25.61
N GLN A 147 15.25 6.27 -26.60
CA GLN A 147 15.08 7.72 -26.43
C GLN A 147 14.11 8.07 -25.29
N LEU A 148 12.94 7.41 -25.25
CA LEU A 148 11.96 7.63 -24.19
C LEU A 148 12.48 7.15 -22.83
N GLY A 149 13.16 5.99 -22.80
CA GLY A 149 13.74 5.45 -21.57
C GLY A 149 14.81 6.37 -20.97
N HIS A 150 15.70 6.93 -21.77
CA HIS A 150 16.65 7.95 -21.33
C HIS A 150 15.96 9.20 -20.79
N ALA A 151 14.95 9.73 -21.50
CA ALA A 151 14.23 10.91 -21.05
C ALA A 151 13.52 10.69 -19.70
N ILE A 152 12.96 9.48 -19.48
CA ILE A 152 12.35 9.10 -18.19
C ILE A 152 13.43 9.04 -17.10
N ARG A 153 14.58 8.43 -17.39
CA ARG A 153 15.69 8.33 -16.43
C ARG A 153 16.19 9.71 -16.01
N ASP A 154 16.45 10.58 -16.98
CA ASP A 154 16.90 11.96 -16.74
C ASP A 154 15.87 12.73 -15.89
N TYR A 155 14.59 12.54 -16.17
CA TYR A 155 13.52 13.16 -15.38
C TYR A 155 13.51 12.66 -13.94
N VAL A 156 13.58 11.33 -13.74
CA VAL A 156 13.62 10.69 -12.42
C VAL A 156 14.82 11.18 -11.60
N GLU A 157 16.01 11.21 -12.21
CA GLU A 157 17.24 11.67 -11.56
C GLU A 157 17.19 13.15 -11.21
N THR A 158 16.75 14.00 -12.16
CA THR A 158 16.65 15.45 -11.97
C THR A 158 15.69 15.84 -10.84
N HIS A 159 14.60 15.06 -10.67
CA HIS A 159 13.59 15.32 -9.65
C HIS A 159 13.78 14.49 -8.37
N GLY A 160 14.85 13.68 -8.27
CA GLY A 160 15.15 12.86 -7.11
C GLY A 160 14.07 11.81 -6.80
N LEU A 161 13.32 11.34 -7.83
CA LEU A 161 12.25 10.38 -7.64
C LEU A 161 12.81 9.00 -7.28
N GLN A 162 12.16 8.30 -6.38
CA GLN A 162 12.59 6.99 -5.89
C GLN A 162 11.64 5.88 -6.37
N GLY A 163 12.10 4.62 -6.30
CA GLY A 163 11.28 3.46 -6.59
C GLY A 163 11.16 3.14 -8.08
N PHE A 164 12.03 3.68 -8.93
CA PHE A 164 12.12 3.32 -10.35
C PHE A 164 13.17 2.23 -10.54
N GLU A 165 12.86 1.29 -11.41
CA GLU A 165 13.76 0.21 -11.86
C GLU A 165 13.79 0.20 -13.38
N PHE A 166 14.99 0.34 -13.95
CA PHE A 166 15.22 0.50 -15.37
C PHE A 166 15.79 -0.78 -15.96
N ASN A 167 15.05 -1.38 -16.89
CA ASN A 167 15.41 -2.61 -17.57
C ASN A 167 15.48 -2.40 -19.09
N ASP A 168 16.35 -3.14 -19.75
CA ASP A 168 16.43 -3.24 -21.20
C ASP A 168 16.56 -4.71 -21.61
N ILE A 169 16.66 -4.99 -22.91
CA ILE A 169 16.66 -6.34 -23.47
C ILE A 169 17.74 -7.25 -22.87
N ASP A 170 18.84 -6.69 -22.42
CA ASP A 170 19.95 -7.43 -21.77
C ASP A 170 19.68 -7.81 -20.32
N THR A 171 18.74 -7.14 -19.63
CA THR A 171 18.35 -7.41 -18.26
C THR A 171 16.95 -8.01 -18.14
N PHE A 172 16.05 -7.60 -19.02
CA PHE A 172 14.69 -8.11 -19.12
C PHE A 172 14.14 -7.97 -20.54
N ASP A 173 14.12 -9.06 -21.27
CA ASP A 173 13.43 -9.15 -22.55
C ASP A 173 11.95 -9.47 -22.31
N PHE A 174 11.09 -8.46 -22.38
CA PHE A 174 9.65 -8.62 -22.17
C PHE A 174 8.94 -9.42 -23.30
N SER A 175 9.64 -9.73 -24.39
CA SER A 175 9.15 -10.66 -25.43
C SER A 175 9.41 -12.12 -25.09
N ASP A 176 10.25 -12.42 -24.08
CA ASP A 176 10.57 -13.78 -23.62
C ASP A 176 9.81 -14.11 -22.32
N PRO A 177 8.71 -14.89 -22.40
CA PRO A 177 7.93 -15.26 -21.22
C PRO A 177 8.72 -16.02 -20.15
N THR A 178 9.83 -16.68 -20.52
CA THR A 178 10.64 -17.46 -19.56
C THR A 178 11.35 -16.59 -18.54
N GLN A 179 11.47 -15.30 -18.83
CA GLN A 179 12.09 -14.32 -17.94
C GLN A 179 11.12 -13.74 -16.91
N TYR A 180 9.82 -13.97 -17.05
CA TYR A 180 8.81 -13.36 -16.16
C TYR A 180 8.93 -13.84 -14.72
N ASP A 181 9.31 -15.08 -14.49
CA ASP A 181 9.43 -15.67 -13.17
C ASP A 181 10.61 -15.13 -12.33
N GLN A 182 11.52 -14.36 -12.94
CA GLN A 182 12.61 -13.71 -12.21
C GLN A 182 12.13 -12.49 -11.38
N PHE A 183 10.91 -12.00 -11.62
CA PHE A 183 10.36 -10.85 -10.95
C PHE A 183 9.23 -11.22 -9.98
N ASP A 184 9.26 -10.62 -8.79
CA ASP A 184 8.07 -10.57 -7.93
C ASP A 184 7.19 -9.39 -8.36
N TRP A 185 6.24 -9.67 -9.23
CA TRP A 185 5.32 -8.68 -9.80
C TRP A 185 4.49 -7.94 -8.75
N SER A 186 4.33 -8.49 -7.54
CA SER A 186 3.62 -7.83 -6.44
C SER A 186 4.32 -6.57 -5.94
N LEU A 187 5.62 -6.43 -6.21
CA LEU A 187 6.43 -5.26 -5.86
C LEU A 187 6.21 -4.07 -6.79
N TYR A 188 5.63 -4.30 -7.98
CA TYR A 188 5.44 -3.25 -8.97
C TYR A 188 4.00 -2.76 -8.98
N GLY A 189 3.83 -1.44 -8.98
CA GLY A 189 2.53 -0.76 -9.13
C GLY A 189 2.29 -0.25 -10.54
N THR A 190 3.39 -0.01 -11.27
CA THR A 190 3.38 0.56 -12.63
C THR A 190 4.45 -0.09 -13.46
N ILE A 191 4.14 -0.36 -14.72
CA ILE A 191 5.11 -0.74 -15.75
C ILE A 191 4.99 0.28 -16.88
N ILE A 192 6.10 0.95 -17.20
CA ILE A 192 6.21 1.86 -18.34
C ILE A 192 7.01 1.12 -19.41
N ASN A 193 6.33 0.66 -20.45
CA ASN A 193 7.01 0.07 -21.60
C ASN A 193 7.47 1.17 -22.55
N ALA A 194 8.78 1.48 -22.52
CA ALA A 194 9.44 2.39 -23.45
C ALA A 194 10.23 1.63 -24.55
N GLY A 195 10.18 0.29 -24.53
CA GLY A 195 10.76 -0.56 -25.54
C GLY A 195 9.88 -0.67 -26.77
N ALA A 196 10.50 -0.64 -27.94
CA ALA A 196 9.83 -0.85 -29.23
C ALA A 196 10.80 -1.49 -30.23
N TYR A 197 10.24 -2.33 -31.11
CA TYR A 197 10.99 -2.82 -32.26
C TYR A 197 11.05 -1.74 -33.33
N THR A 198 12.26 -1.21 -33.59
CA THR A 198 12.44 -0.04 -34.48
C THR A 198 12.83 -0.40 -35.91
N ALA A 199 13.14 -1.67 -36.21
CA ALA A 199 13.46 -2.13 -37.56
C ALA A 199 12.18 -2.44 -38.37
N VAL A 200 11.47 -1.38 -38.77
CA VAL A 200 10.13 -1.46 -39.39
C VAL A 200 10.12 -2.39 -40.61
N ASP A 201 11.09 -2.27 -41.51
CA ASP A 201 11.19 -3.11 -42.73
C ASP A 201 11.41 -4.60 -42.40
N LYS A 202 12.07 -4.91 -41.29
CA LYS A 202 12.25 -6.28 -40.82
C LYS A 202 10.99 -6.83 -40.12
N ALA A 203 10.25 -5.95 -39.43
CA ALA A 203 9.00 -6.35 -38.77
C ALA A 203 7.96 -6.88 -39.78
N GLU A 204 7.98 -6.37 -41.04
CA GLU A 204 7.10 -6.84 -42.09
C GLU A 204 7.50 -8.21 -42.67
N THR A 205 8.73 -8.63 -42.44
CA THR A 205 9.28 -9.90 -43.02
C THR A 205 9.55 -10.97 -41.97
N ASP A 206 9.73 -10.60 -40.70
CA ASP A 206 9.96 -11.53 -39.59
C ASP A 206 8.61 -12.00 -39.02
N GLU A 207 8.17 -13.21 -39.39
CA GLU A 207 6.96 -13.82 -38.85
C GLU A 207 7.03 -13.89 -37.32
N GLY A 208 6.13 -13.18 -36.65
CA GLY A 208 5.92 -13.25 -35.21
C GLY A 208 6.82 -12.34 -34.36
N ARG A 209 7.53 -11.38 -34.94
CA ARG A 209 8.20 -10.32 -34.21
C ARG A 209 7.57 -8.96 -34.56
N PRO A 210 6.68 -8.45 -33.70
CA PRO A 210 6.22 -7.08 -33.80
C PRO A 210 7.31 -6.10 -33.39
#